data_5313aabebcee2d6ab18bd16d59fa07b0
#
_entry.id   5313aabebcee2d6ab18bd16d59fa07b0
#
_cell.length_a   1.000
_cell.length_b   1.000
_cell.length_c   1.000
_cell.angle_alpha   90.00
_cell.angle_beta   90.00
_cell.angle_gamma   90.00
#
_symmetry.space_group_name_H-M   'P 1'
#
loop_
_entity.id
_entity.type
_entity.pdbx_description
1 polymer ?
#
loop_
_entity_poly.entity_id
_entity_poly.type
_entity_poly.pdbx_seq_one_letter_code
_entity_poly.pdbx_strand_id
1 'polypeptide(L)'
;NINIKFASANNIKIGNTPGILVETCADFTMGLMLDLARNISFSNRSVTDGKWISFDQTPYLGTDVYNKHLAIVGLGQIATAFARRAVNGFGMNVSYWSRNRKPQIESELNLQYIDSVNELVKSCDYLSIHCALTDETYRIIDKEQFTLMNNVKLINTSRGQTINQDELINAINNGNIESAALDVTDPEPPDYKSNLVNHPKILITPHLG
;
A
#
# COMPACT_ATOMS: atom_id res chain seq x y z
N ASN A 1 -20.06 4.09 -2.55
CA ASN A 1 -20.41 4.73 -3.81
C ASN A 1 -21.88 5.14 -3.80
N ILE A 2 -22.15 6.46 -3.76
CA ILE A 2 -23.49 7.05 -3.72
C ILE A 2 -23.79 7.65 -5.09
N ASN A 3 -24.98 7.37 -5.63
CA ASN A 3 -25.45 8.04 -6.84
C ASN A 3 -25.89 9.47 -6.50
N ILE A 4 -24.97 10.42 -6.62
CA ILE A 4 -25.19 11.83 -6.26
C ILE A 4 -26.29 12.46 -7.12
N LYS A 5 -26.40 12.13 -8.42
CA LYS A 5 -27.44 12.62 -9.32
C LYS A 5 -28.83 12.19 -8.85
N PHE A 6 -28.97 10.90 -8.50
CA PHE A 6 -30.22 10.37 -7.95
C PHE A 6 -30.57 11.04 -6.62
N ALA A 7 -29.62 11.16 -5.71
CA ALA A 7 -29.82 11.77 -4.42
C ALA A 7 -30.27 13.24 -4.56
N SER A 8 -29.60 14.03 -5.41
CA SER A 8 -29.98 15.42 -5.68
C SER A 8 -31.38 15.54 -6.28
N ALA A 9 -31.73 14.68 -7.26
CA ALA A 9 -33.04 14.67 -7.89
C ALA A 9 -34.18 14.31 -6.92
N ASN A 10 -33.88 13.59 -5.83
CA ASN A 10 -34.85 13.16 -4.81
C ASN A 10 -34.72 13.93 -3.49
N ASN A 11 -34.00 15.06 -3.46
CA ASN A 11 -33.74 15.86 -2.26
C ASN A 11 -33.16 15.09 -1.08
N ILE A 12 -32.37 14.03 -1.34
CA ILE A 12 -31.68 13.26 -0.31
C ILE A 12 -30.39 13.99 0.08
N LYS A 13 -30.27 14.37 1.35
CA LYS A 13 -29.07 15.00 1.89
C LYS A 13 -27.95 13.98 2.06
N ILE A 14 -26.75 14.32 1.59
CA ILE A 14 -25.55 13.50 1.74
C ILE A 14 -24.56 14.28 2.58
N GLY A 15 -24.06 13.65 3.67
CA GLY A 15 -22.96 14.16 4.48
C GLY A 15 -21.74 13.27 4.36
N ASN A 16 -20.57 13.85 4.55
CA ASN A 16 -19.31 13.13 4.70
C ASN A 16 -18.53 13.68 5.90
N THR A 17 -17.50 12.97 6.32
CA THR A 17 -16.64 13.30 7.47
C THR A 17 -15.19 13.52 7.02
N PRO A 18 -14.89 14.60 6.28
CA PRO A 18 -13.55 14.84 5.76
C PRO A 18 -12.55 15.07 6.89
N GLY A 19 -11.35 14.48 6.76
CA GLY A 19 -10.24 14.73 7.67
C GLY A 19 -10.19 13.85 8.94
N ILE A 20 -11.31 13.27 9.39
CA ILE A 20 -11.38 12.56 10.68
C ILE A 20 -10.48 11.32 10.71
N LEU A 21 -10.43 10.57 9.61
CA LEU A 21 -9.68 9.29 9.54
C LEU A 21 -8.25 9.45 8.99
N VAL A 22 -7.78 10.65 8.71
CA VAL A 22 -6.49 10.87 8.03
C VAL A 22 -5.32 10.27 8.82
N GLU A 23 -5.23 10.60 10.09
CA GLU A 23 -4.13 10.13 10.93
C GLU A 23 -4.26 8.63 11.23
N THR A 24 -5.47 8.14 11.49
CA THR A 24 -5.74 6.71 11.74
C THR A 24 -5.36 5.83 10.56
N CYS A 25 -5.77 6.21 9.33
CA CYS A 25 -5.41 5.49 8.12
C CYS A 25 -3.88 5.55 7.85
N ALA A 26 -3.25 6.68 8.15
CA ALA A 26 -1.79 6.81 8.02
C ALA A 26 -1.04 5.93 9.03
N ASP A 27 -1.51 5.85 10.29
CA ASP A 27 -0.96 4.95 11.31
C ASP A 27 -1.12 3.49 10.88
N PHE A 28 -2.30 3.13 10.38
CA PHE A 28 -2.58 1.78 9.91
C PHE A 28 -1.68 1.38 8.73
N THR A 29 -1.52 2.27 7.75
CA THR A 29 -0.60 2.04 6.60
C THR A 29 0.83 1.84 7.08
N MET A 30 1.30 2.63 8.06
CA MET A 30 2.62 2.46 8.67
C MET A 30 2.74 1.12 9.37
N GLY A 31 1.70 0.70 10.12
CA GLY A 31 1.64 -0.62 10.75
C GLY A 31 1.80 -1.76 9.75
N LEU A 32 1.08 -1.72 8.63
CA LEU A 32 1.20 -2.70 7.54
C LEU A 32 2.60 -2.72 6.93
N MET A 33 3.20 -1.54 6.69
CA MET A 33 4.57 -1.45 6.16
C MET A 33 5.59 -2.06 7.11
N LEU A 34 5.47 -1.80 8.41
CA LEU A 34 6.35 -2.38 9.43
C LEU A 34 6.15 -3.89 9.58
N ASP A 35 4.91 -4.37 9.45
CA ASP A 35 4.63 -5.81 9.47
C ASP A 35 5.32 -6.54 8.31
N LEU A 36 5.18 -6.02 7.08
CA LEU A 36 5.90 -6.55 5.91
C LEU A 36 7.41 -6.50 6.07
N ALA A 37 7.93 -5.36 6.57
CA ALA A 37 9.36 -5.17 6.73
C ALA A 37 9.98 -6.15 7.74
N ARG A 38 9.30 -6.40 8.85
CA ARG A 38 9.84 -7.12 10.01
C ARG A 38 9.24 -8.52 10.19
N ASN A 39 8.39 -8.98 9.24
CA ASN A 39 7.74 -10.29 9.28
C ASN A 39 6.95 -10.56 10.57
N ILE A 40 6.28 -9.54 11.15
CA ILE A 40 5.69 -9.62 12.49
C ILE A 40 4.56 -10.67 12.52
N SER A 41 3.57 -10.54 11.64
CA SER A 41 2.43 -11.48 11.57
C SER A 41 2.86 -12.88 11.14
N PHE A 42 3.85 -12.99 10.23
CA PHE A 42 4.43 -14.27 9.84
C PHE A 42 5.12 -14.95 11.01
N SER A 43 5.98 -14.24 11.75
CA SER A 43 6.70 -14.76 12.91
C SER A 43 5.72 -15.19 14.02
N ASN A 44 4.70 -14.36 14.29
CA ASN A 44 3.68 -14.72 15.29
C ASN A 44 2.95 -16.01 14.91
N ARG A 45 2.52 -16.17 13.65
CA ARG A 45 1.90 -17.42 13.17
C ARG A 45 2.82 -18.63 13.34
N SER A 46 4.09 -18.48 13.01
CA SER A 46 5.07 -19.58 13.19
C SER A 46 5.20 -20.02 14.64
N VAL A 47 5.14 -19.08 15.58
CA VAL A 47 5.14 -19.41 17.03
C VAL A 47 3.84 -20.10 17.43
N THR A 48 2.68 -19.57 17.04
CA THR A 48 1.38 -20.15 17.39
C THR A 48 1.13 -21.53 16.75
N ASP A 49 1.70 -21.76 15.56
CA ASP A 49 1.68 -23.04 14.86
C ASP A 49 2.69 -24.06 15.43
N GLY A 50 3.48 -23.69 16.44
CA GLY A 50 4.50 -24.56 17.03
C GLY A 50 5.71 -24.83 16.12
N LYS A 51 5.94 -23.97 15.11
CA LYS A 51 7.06 -24.12 14.15
C LYS A 51 8.38 -23.56 14.67
N TRP A 52 8.36 -22.76 15.73
CA TRP A 52 9.56 -22.26 16.38
C TRP A 52 10.11 -23.30 17.37
N ILE A 53 10.87 -24.25 16.84
CA ILE A 53 11.36 -25.43 17.60
C ILE A 53 12.84 -25.34 18.04
N SER A 54 13.55 -24.30 17.58
CA SER A 54 14.95 -24.04 17.94
C SER A 54 15.22 -22.54 17.95
N PHE A 55 16.32 -22.13 18.62
CA PHE A 55 16.76 -20.73 18.62
C PHE A 55 17.51 -20.41 17.30
N ASP A 56 16.78 -20.52 16.18
CA ASP A 56 17.22 -20.06 14.85
C ASP A 56 16.32 -18.91 14.41
N GLN A 57 16.92 -17.73 14.24
CA GLN A 57 16.22 -16.52 13.83
C GLN A 57 16.22 -16.34 12.30
N THR A 58 17.05 -17.08 11.58
CA THR A 58 17.26 -16.89 10.13
C THR A 58 15.95 -16.90 9.32
N PRO A 59 14.98 -17.79 9.55
CA PRO A 59 13.73 -17.82 8.79
C PRO A 59 12.81 -16.60 9.04
N TYR A 60 13.04 -15.84 10.10
CA TYR A 60 12.21 -14.73 10.55
C TYR A 60 12.81 -13.35 10.28
N LEU A 61 14.05 -13.31 9.77
CA LEU A 61 14.73 -12.06 9.49
C LEU A 61 13.94 -11.24 8.46
N GLY A 62 13.77 -9.96 8.77
CA GLY A 62 13.16 -8.99 7.89
C GLY A 62 14.19 -8.04 7.28
N THR A 63 13.68 -6.95 6.71
CA THR A 63 14.46 -5.85 6.13
C THR A 63 14.27 -4.58 6.94
N ASP A 64 15.20 -3.63 6.79
CA ASP A 64 15.06 -2.33 7.42
C ASP A 64 14.05 -1.45 6.69
N VAL A 65 13.44 -0.52 7.43
CA VAL A 65 12.65 0.60 6.90
C VAL A 65 13.49 1.88 6.92
N TYR A 66 14.41 1.98 7.89
CA TYR A 66 15.29 3.12 8.08
C TYR A 66 16.12 3.41 6.81
N ASN A 67 16.12 4.67 6.37
CA ASN A 67 16.81 5.16 5.17
C ASN A 67 16.43 4.48 3.84
N LYS A 68 15.33 3.74 3.79
CA LYS A 68 14.84 3.10 2.57
C LYS A 68 14.06 4.07 1.68
N HIS A 69 13.87 3.70 0.42
CA HIS A 69 13.11 4.48 -0.54
C HIS A 69 11.64 4.04 -0.58
N LEU A 70 10.74 4.98 -0.29
CA LEU A 70 9.30 4.81 -0.37
C LEU A 70 8.75 5.53 -1.59
N ALA A 71 8.08 4.82 -2.47
CA ALA A 71 7.29 5.37 -3.57
C ALA A 71 5.80 5.45 -3.16
N ILE A 72 5.15 6.58 -3.45
CA ILE A 72 3.73 6.81 -3.13
C ILE A 72 2.95 7.12 -4.40
N VAL A 73 1.92 6.33 -4.70
CA VAL A 73 0.98 6.59 -5.80
C VAL A 73 -0.25 7.31 -5.25
N GLY A 74 -0.32 8.62 -5.47
CA GLY A 74 -1.39 9.49 -4.99
C GLY A 74 -1.06 10.20 -3.68
N LEU A 75 -0.73 11.50 -3.74
CA LEU A 75 -0.40 12.32 -2.55
C LEU A 75 -1.61 13.14 -2.08
N GLY A 76 -2.61 12.44 -1.48
CA GLY A 76 -3.74 13.02 -0.75
C GLY A 76 -3.41 13.27 0.73
N GLN A 77 -4.41 13.61 1.54
CA GLN A 77 -4.23 13.91 2.97
C GLN A 77 -3.63 12.71 3.74
N ILE A 78 -4.16 11.51 3.55
CA ILE A 78 -3.68 10.29 4.20
C ILE A 78 -2.23 10.02 3.78
N ALA A 79 -1.95 10.06 2.49
CA ALA A 79 -0.59 9.84 1.97
C ALA A 79 0.41 10.87 2.49
N THR A 80 0.00 12.14 2.64
CA THR A 80 0.84 13.20 3.24
C THR A 80 1.15 12.90 4.71
N ALA A 81 0.14 12.49 5.48
CA ALA A 81 0.33 12.10 6.88
C ALA A 81 1.21 10.84 7.02
N PHE A 82 1.08 9.88 6.11
CA PHE A 82 1.93 8.70 6.03
C PHE A 82 3.37 9.06 5.65
N ALA A 83 3.57 9.89 4.61
CA ALA A 83 4.88 10.37 4.18
C ALA A 83 5.62 11.11 5.31
N ARG A 84 4.91 11.95 6.09
CA ARG A 84 5.47 12.65 7.25
C ARG A 84 6.03 11.66 8.28
N ARG A 85 5.35 10.54 8.56
CA ARG A 85 5.83 9.48 9.44
C ARG A 85 7.06 8.78 8.88
N ALA A 86 7.02 8.47 7.58
CA ALA A 86 8.12 7.80 6.89
C ALA A 86 9.41 8.65 6.91
N VAL A 87 9.29 9.94 6.58
CA VAL A 87 10.43 10.88 6.59
C VAL A 87 10.93 11.12 8.02
N ASN A 88 10.06 11.59 8.91
CA ASN A 88 10.48 12.06 10.22
C ASN A 88 10.77 10.93 11.21
N GLY A 89 10.08 9.79 11.12
CA GLY A 89 10.26 8.67 12.04
C GLY A 89 11.32 7.66 11.58
N PHE A 90 11.48 7.48 10.28
CA PHE A 90 12.33 6.43 9.71
C PHE A 90 13.42 6.96 8.77
N GLY A 91 13.52 8.27 8.56
CA GLY A 91 14.51 8.85 7.66
C GLY A 91 14.39 8.37 6.21
N MET A 92 13.20 7.94 5.79
CA MET A 92 13.01 7.41 4.45
C MET A 92 13.14 8.51 3.39
N ASN A 93 13.71 8.15 2.23
CA ASN A 93 13.60 8.96 1.03
C ASN A 93 12.24 8.70 0.39
N VAL A 94 11.45 9.75 0.15
CA VAL A 94 10.09 9.58 -0.36
C VAL A 94 9.95 10.25 -1.71
N SER A 95 9.55 9.47 -2.71
CA SER A 95 9.10 9.98 -4.01
C SER A 95 7.60 9.69 -4.19
N TYR A 96 6.96 10.50 -5.00
CA TYR A 96 5.54 10.31 -5.26
C TYR A 96 5.14 10.66 -6.67
N TRP A 97 4.08 10.02 -7.13
CA TRP A 97 3.28 10.44 -8.27
C TRP A 97 1.89 10.86 -7.80
N SER A 98 1.35 11.91 -8.38
CA SER A 98 -0.05 12.24 -8.27
C SER A 98 -0.51 13.06 -9.48
N ARG A 99 -1.80 12.98 -9.82
CA ARG A 99 -2.40 13.75 -10.92
C ARG A 99 -2.10 15.25 -10.85
N ASN A 100 -2.07 15.80 -9.64
CA ASN A 100 -1.70 17.18 -9.40
C ASN A 100 -0.48 17.23 -8.48
N ARG A 101 0.62 17.79 -8.97
CA ARG A 101 1.83 18.03 -8.19
C ARG A 101 1.54 18.88 -6.95
N LYS A 102 2.27 18.64 -5.84
CA LYS A 102 2.08 19.27 -4.53
C LYS A 102 3.35 19.99 -4.05
N PRO A 103 3.79 21.09 -4.69
CA PRO A 103 5.07 21.73 -4.41
C PRO A 103 5.25 22.17 -2.96
N GLN A 104 4.17 22.57 -2.28
CA GLN A 104 4.22 22.96 -0.87
C GLN A 104 4.60 21.77 0.01
N ILE A 105 3.96 20.61 -0.19
CA ILE A 105 4.24 19.38 0.57
C ILE A 105 5.66 18.86 0.24
N GLU A 106 6.08 18.97 -1.03
CA GLU A 106 7.44 18.63 -1.44
C GLU A 106 8.47 19.41 -0.64
N SER A 107 8.30 20.73 -0.55
CA SER A 107 9.21 21.59 0.19
C SER A 107 9.17 21.31 1.70
N GLU A 108 7.99 21.07 2.26
CA GLU A 108 7.80 20.83 3.70
C GLU A 108 8.42 19.50 4.17
N LEU A 109 8.28 18.45 3.37
CA LEU A 109 8.70 17.10 3.72
C LEU A 109 9.91 16.59 2.91
N ASN A 110 10.50 17.44 2.06
CA ASN A 110 11.59 17.07 1.16
C ASN A 110 11.24 15.86 0.28
N LEU A 111 10.03 15.88 -0.35
CA LEU A 111 9.58 14.81 -1.24
C LEU A 111 10.01 15.07 -2.68
N GLN A 112 10.22 13.99 -3.43
CA GLN A 112 10.51 14.06 -4.86
C GLN A 112 9.26 13.75 -5.68
N TYR A 113 8.80 14.69 -6.52
CA TYR A 113 7.75 14.41 -7.50
C TYR A 113 8.32 13.67 -8.71
N ILE A 114 7.64 12.62 -9.14
CA ILE A 114 7.93 11.88 -10.38
C ILE A 114 6.67 11.95 -11.25
N ASP A 115 6.81 12.35 -12.50
CA ASP A 115 5.68 12.60 -13.41
C ASP A 115 5.10 11.34 -14.07
N SER A 116 5.77 10.20 -13.90
CA SER A 116 5.38 8.90 -14.45
C SER A 116 5.36 7.82 -13.37
N VAL A 117 4.28 7.03 -13.31
CA VAL A 117 4.21 5.86 -12.43
C VAL A 117 5.27 4.83 -12.80
N ASN A 118 5.55 4.65 -14.09
CA ASN A 118 6.59 3.72 -14.56
C ASN A 118 7.98 4.12 -14.05
N GLU A 119 8.29 5.41 -14.05
CA GLU A 119 9.57 5.88 -13.49
C GLU A 119 9.60 5.79 -11.95
N LEU A 120 8.46 6.08 -11.31
CA LEU A 120 8.34 6.03 -9.86
C LEU A 120 8.68 4.65 -9.28
N VAL A 121 8.21 3.57 -9.92
CA VAL A 121 8.33 2.21 -9.38
C VAL A 121 9.67 1.54 -9.63
N LYS A 122 10.56 2.11 -10.47
CA LYS A 122 11.83 1.47 -10.86
C LYS A 122 12.86 1.37 -9.73
N SER A 123 12.80 2.24 -8.73
CA SER A 123 13.89 2.38 -7.76
C SER A 123 13.41 2.46 -6.30
N CYS A 124 12.27 1.88 -5.97
CA CYS A 124 11.76 1.90 -4.60
C CYS A 124 11.96 0.56 -3.88
N ASP A 125 12.15 0.61 -2.57
CA ASP A 125 12.11 -0.55 -1.68
C ASP A 125 10.65 -0.86 -1.25
N TYR A 126 9.84 0.21 -1.12
CA TYR A 126 8.43 0.15 -0.71
C TYR A 126 7.57 0.95 -1.67
N LEU A 127 6.42 0.38 -2.05
CA LEU A 127 5.39 1.05 -2.84
C LEU A 127 4.09 1.13 -2.05
N SER A 128 3.53 2.32 -1.85
CA SER A 128 2.25 2.50 -1.17
C SER A 128 1.24 3.22 -2.05
N ILE A 129 0.02 2.67 -2.15
CA ILE A 129 -1.02 3.15 -3.03
C ILE A 129 -2.09 3.88 -2.22
N HIS A 130 -2.32 5.15 -2.59
CA HIS A 130 -3.23 6.09 -1.91
C HIS A 130 -4.10 6.89 -2.89
N CYS A 131 -4.10 6.54 -4.17
CA CYS A 131 -4.94 7.24 -5.15
C CYS A 131 -6.40 6.81 -5.03
N ALA A 132 -7.31 7.74 -5.31
CA ALA A 132 -8.72 7.41 -5.48
C ALA A 132 -8.92 6.53 -6.73
N LEU A 133 -9.90 5.64 -6.72
CA LEU A 133 -10.29 4.87 -7.89
C LEU A 133 -11.04 5.76 -8.88
N THR A 134 -10.52 5.88 -10.08
CA THR A 134 -11.10 6.55 -11.25
C THR A 134 -10.78 5.72 -12.49
N ASP A 135 -11.32 6.09 -13.65
CA ASP A 135 -10.98 5.41 -14.92
C ASP A 135 -9.47 5.47 -15.20
N GLU A 136 -8.79 6.55 -14.80
CA GLU A 136 -7.34 6.76 -15.00
C GLU A 136 -6.48 5.94 -14.01
N THR A 137 -7.03 5.61 -12.84
CA THR A 137 -6.31 4.89 -11.78
C THR A 137 -6.76 3.43 -11.63
N TYR A 138 -7.74 3.01 -12.44
CA TYR A 138 -8.09 1.60 -12.53
C TYR A 138 -6.89 0.81 -13.05
N ARG A 139 -6.44 -0.16 -12.24
CA ARG A 139 -5.22 -0.96 -12.50
C ARG A 139 -4.00 -0.09 -12.86
N ILE A 140 -3.83 1.02 -12.16
CA ILE A 140 -2.66 1.89 -12.33
C ILE A 140 -1.34 1.15 -12.03
N ILE A 141 -1.41 0.08 -11.25
CA ILE A 141 -0.34 -0.89 -11.08
C ILE A 141 -0.82 -2.21 -11.71
N ASP A 142 -0.28 -2.50 -12.87
CA ASP A 142 -0.58 -3.69 -13.66
C ASP A 142 0.74 -4.39 -14.06
N LYS A 143 0.67 -5.35 -14.94
CA LYS A 143 1.80 -6.15 -15.42
C LYS A 143 3.01 -5.32 -15.81
N GLU A 144 2.79 -4.24 -16.55
CA GLU A 144 3.88 -3.36 -16.98
C GLU A 144 4.65 -2.79 -15.77
N GLN A 145 3.94 -2.19 -14.81
CA GLN A 145 4.56 -1.60 -13.61
C GLN A 145 5.24 -2.68 -12.76
N PHE A 146 4.59 -3.84 -12.59
CA PHE A 146 5.19 -4.94 -11.84
C PHE A 146 6.50 -5.43 -12.45
N THR A 147 6.61 -5.49 -13.78
CA THR A 147 7.88 -5.92 -14.43
C THR A 147 9.03 -4.94 -14.27
N LEU A 148 8.74 -3.68 -13.96
CA LEU A 148 9.76 -2.64 -13.69
C LEU A 148 10.30 -2.67 -12.25
N MET A 149 9.62 -3.37 -11.35
CA MET A 149 9.99 -3.47 -9.94
C MET A 149 11.01 -4.60 -9.70
N ASN A 150 11.77 -4.47 -8.62
CA ASN A 150 12.75 -5.49 -8.20
C ASN A 150 12.71 -5.65 -6.68
N ASN A 151 12.11 -6.74 -6.22
CA ASN A 151 12.02 -7.11 -4.80
C ASN A 151 11.37 -6.04 -3.90
N VAL A 152 10.26 -5.42 -4.39
CA VAL A 152 9.54 -4.33 -3.73
C VAL A 152 8.50 -4.87 -2.75
N LYS A 153 8.31 -4.22 -1.61
CA LYS A 153 7.16 -4.45 -0.71
C LYS A 153 6.02 -3.51 -1.05
N LEU A 154 4.84 -4.06 -1.33
CA LEU A 154 3.67 -3.31 -1.78
C LEU A 154 2.63 -3.17 -0.67
N ILE A 155 2.11 -1.96 -0.46
CA ILE A 155 1.01 -1.67 0.48
C ILE A 155 -0.14 -1.01 -0.29
N ASN A 156 -1.37 -1.52 -0.12
CA ASN A 156 -2.57 -0.90 -0.69
C ASN A 156 -3.63 -0.72 0.38
N THR A 157 -3.87 0.53 0.76
CA THR A 157 -4.94 0.98 1.67
C THR A 157 -5.93 1.92 0.96
N SER A 158 -5.97 1.86 -0.38
CA SER A 158 -6.86 2.74 -1.18
C SER A 158 -8.10 1.99 -1.69
N ARG A 159 -7.99 1.32 -2.84
CA ARG A 159 -9.05 0.47 -3.43
C ARG A 159 -8.44 -0.73 -4.12
N GLY A 160 -9.09 -1.90 -4.03
CA GLY A 160 -8.60 -3.15 -4.62
C GLY A 160 -8.35 -3.03 -6.13
N GLN A 161 -9.26 -2.36 -6.85
CA GLN A 161 -9.20 -2.19 -8.31
C GLN A 161 -8.05 -1.27 -8.80
N THR A 162 -7.30 -0.62 -7.92
CA THR A 162 -6.11 0.16 -8.31
C THR A 162 -4.92 -0.71 -8.70
N ILE A 163 -4.96 -1.98 -8.36
CA ILE A 163 -3.96 -2.98 -8.77
C ILE A 163 -4.62 -4.14 -9.53
N ASN A 164 -3.87 -4.76 -10.42
CA ASN A 164 -4.22 -6.06 -10.98
C ASN A 164 -3.75 -7.15 -10.01
N GLN A 165 -4.68 -7.77 -9.26
CA GLN A 165 -4.37 -8.74 -8.21
C GLN A 165 -3.80 -10.06 -8.76
N ASP A 166 -4.19 -10.46 -9.97
CA ASP A 166 -3.64 -11.67 -10.62
C ASP A 166 -2.17 -11.43 -11.02
N GLU A 167 -1.87 -10.25 -11.56
CA GLU A 167 -0.50 -9.88 -11.91
C GLU A 167 0.36 -9.60 -10.65
N LEU A 168 -0.23 -9.19 -9.53
CA LEU A 168 0.48 -9.11 -8.25
C LEU A 168 0.99 -10.49 -7.82
N ILE A 169 0.15 -11.54 -7.91
CA ILE A 169 0.56 -12.92 -7.59
C ILE A 169 1.70 -13.36 -8.51
N ASN A 170 1.59 -13.08 -9.82
CA ASN A 170 2.65 -13.38 -10.78
C ASN A 170 3.95 -12.63 -10.43
N ALA A 171 3.86 -11.35 -10.06
CA ALA A 171 5.01 -10.52 -9.67
C ALA A 171 5.70 -11.03 -8.39
N ILE A 172 4.94 -11.53 -7.42
CA ILE A 172 5.51 -12.15 -6.21
C ILE A 172 6.24 -13.45 -6.57
N ASN A 173 5.65 -14.28 -7.42
CA ASN A 173 6.26 -15.55 -7.84
C ASN A 173 7.54 -15.34 -8.66
N ASN A 174 7.62 -14.24 -9.41
CA ASN A 174 8.79 -13.87 -10.22
C ASN A 174 9.86 -13.07 -9.45
N GLY A 175 9.56 -12.63 -8.20
CA GLY A 175 10.50 -11.87 -7.36
C GLY A 175 10.51 -10.36 -7.63
N ASN A 176 9.63 -9.84 -8.49
CA ASN A 176 9.47 -8.39 -8.68
C ASN A 176 8.89 -7.74 -7.41
N ILE A 177 7.95 -8.43 -6.78
CA ILE A 177 7.37 -8.08 -5.48
C ILE A 177 7.86 -9.09 -4.43
N GLU A 178 8.41 -8.59 -3.32
CA GLU A 178 8.84 -9.44 -2.21
C GLU A 178 7.63 -9.94 -1.41
N SER A 179 6.75 -9.02 -1.04
CA SER A 179 5.52 -9.29 -0.28
C SER A 179 4.51 -8.14 -0.45
N ALA A 180 3.25 -8.37 -0.10
CA ALA A 180 2.22 -7.35 -0.18
C ALA A 180 1.33 -7.31 1.08
N ALA A 181 0.87 -6.12 1.47
CA ALA A 181 -0.17 -5.90 2.46
C ALA A 181 -1.36 -5.18 1.81
N LEU A 182 -2.51 -5.81 1.83
CA LEU A 182 -3.73 -5.36 1.20
C LEU A 182 -4.81 -5.16 2.26
N ASP A 183 -5.19 -3.92 2.51
CA ASP A 183 -6.37 -3.62 3.33
C ASP A 183 -7.65 -3.62 2.49
N VAL A 184 -7.49 -3.64 1.18
CA VAL A 184 -8.56 -3.60 0.18
C VAL A 184 -8.33 -4.62 -0.92
N THR A 185 -9.41 -5.24 -1.41
CA THR A 185 -9.39 -6.28 -2.45
C THR A 185 -10.46 -6.05 -3.52
N ASP A 186 -10.45 -6.86 -4.57
CA ASP A 186 -11.49 -6.91 -5.59
C ASP A 186 -11.76 -8.37 -6.00
N PRO A 187 -12.93 -8.96 -5.67
CA PRO A 187 -14.04 -8.38 -4.91
C PRO A 187 -13.70 -8.15 -3.42
N GLU A 188 -14.57 -7.41 -2.72
CA GLU A 188 -14.50 -7.17 -1.30
C GLU A 188 -15.83 -7.55 -0.64
N PRO A 189 -15.88 -8.54 0.28
CA PRO A 189 -14.76 -9.37 0.74
C PRO A 189 -14.25 -10.34 -0.34
N PRO A 190 -12.96 -10.74 -0.26
CA PRO A 190 -12.37 -11.69 -1.21
C PRO A 190 -12.84 -13.12 -0.94
N ASP A 191 -12.78 -13.99 -1.94
CA ASP A 191 -12.97 -15.43 -1.73
C ASP A 191 -11.84 -15.98 -0.86
N TYR A 192 -12.20 -16.53 0.32
CA TYR A 192 -11.25 -17.10 1.27
C TYR A 192 -10.45 -18.30 0.72
N LYS A 193 -10.90 -18.92 -0.38
CA LYS A 193 -10.20 -20.01 -1.08
C LYS A 193 -9.28 -19.52 -2.19
N SER A 194 -9.31 -18.24 -2.51
CA SER A 194 -8.50 -17.68 -3.60
C SER A 194 -7.00 -17.79 -3.32
N ASN A 195 -6.21 -17.82 -4.38
CA ASN A 195 -4.75 -17.78 -4.29
C ASN A 195 -4.26 -16.49 -3.62
N LEU A 196 -4.99 -15.38 -3.76
CA LEU A 196 -4.67 -14.11 -3.13
C LEU A 196 -4.69 -14.22 -1.61
N VAL A 197 -5.79 -14.76 -1.04
CA VAL A 197 -5.99 -14.88 0.41
C VAL A 197 -5.04 -15.91 1.03
N ASN A 198 -4.75 -16.99 0.30
CA ASN A 198 -3.93 -18.09 0.81
C ASN A 198 -2.44 -17.95 0.46
N HIS A 199 -2.03 -16.85 -0.15
CA HIS A 199 -0.64 -16.63 -0.53
C HIS A 199 0.23 -16.31 0.70
N PRO A 200 1.33 -17.04 0.97
CA PRO A 200 2.11 -16.89 2.21
C PRO A 200 2.80 -15.54 2.37
N LYS A 201 3.01 -14.82 1.26
CA LYS A 201 3.64 -13.50 1.21
C LYS A 201 2.64 -12.33 1.09
N ILE A 202 1.35 -12.61 1.23
CA ILE A 202 0.30 -11.58 1.20
C ILE A 202 -0.38 -11.51 2.56
N LEU A 203 -0.38 -10.33 3.16
CA LEU A 203 -1.17 -9.98 4.33
C LEU A 203 -2.45 -9.28 3.87
N ILE A 204 -3.61 -9.75 4.32
CA ILE A 204 -4.90 -9.09 4.03
C ILE A 204 -5.56 -8.68 5.33
N THR A 205 -6.08 -7.47 5.38
CA THR A 205 -6.88 -6.94 6.48
C THR A 205 -8.25 -6.50 5.97
N PRO A 206 -9.30 -6.51 6.82
CA PRO A 206 -10.68 -6.35 6.37
C PRO A 206 -11.12 -4.89 6.29
N HIS A 207 -10.39 -4.04 5.50
CA HIS A 207 -10.70 -2.64 5.22
C HIS A 207 -10.81 -1.80 6.51
N LEU A 208 -9.73 -1.74 7.29
CA LEU A 208 -9.66 -1.06 8.59
C LEU A 208 -9.06 0.35 8.51
N GLY A 209 -8.37 0.69 7.42
CA GLY A 209 -7.68 1.96 7.20
C GLY A 209 -8.51 3.05 6.50
#